data_b85ad58b6dbb6c69c00bbc00077e8f79
#
_entry.id   b85ad58b6dbb6c69c00bbc00077e8f79
#
_cell.length_a   1.000
_cell.length_b   1.000
_cell.length_c   1.000
_cell.angle_alpha   90.00
_cell.angle_beta   90.00
_cell.angle_gamma   90.00
#
_symmetry.space_group_name_H-M   'P 1'
#
loop_
_entity.id
_entity.type
_entity.pdbx_description
1 polymer ?
#
loop_
_entity_poly.entity_id
_entity_poly.type
_entity_poly.pdbx_seq_one_letter_code
_entity_poly.pdbx_strand_id
1 'polypeptide(L)'
;MADAAIHGHDHQDERGFFTRWFMSTNHKDIGILYLVVSAFVGLISVLFTVYMRLELMEPGVQYMCLEGARFIADAAADCTPNGHLWNVMITYHGILMMFFVVIPALFGGFGNFIMPLQIGAPDMAFPRMNNLSFWLYVAGTSLGVASLLMPGGNGQAGSGVGWVLYPPLSTTEAGMSMDLAIFAVHVSGASSILGAINMITTFLNMRAPGMTLFKVPLFAWSIFVTAWLILLSLPVLAGAITMLLTDRNFGTTFFDPAGGGDPILYQHILWFFGHPEVYIIILPGFGIISHVIATFSRKPVFGYLPMVWALIAIGALGFVVWAHHMYTVGLSLTQQSYFMLATMVIAVPTGVKVFSWIATMWGGSIEFKTPMLWAFGFLFLFTVGGVTGIVLSQAGIDRVYHDTYYVVAHFHYVMSLGAVFAIFAGVYFYFPKITGRMYPEWAGKLHFWVMFIGANLTFFPQHFLGRQGMPRRYIDYPEAFAFWNYWSSIGAFISFASFVFFFGIVFYTLFRGARVTENNPWNEFADTLEWTVPCPPPEHTFETLPKQEDWDKSHAH
;
A
#
# COMPACT_ATOMS: atom_id res chain seq x y z
N MET A 1 -3.72 -54.33 -7.46
CA MET A 1 -4.90 -54.18 -8.33
C MET A 1 -5.98 -53.49 -7.50
N ALA A 2 -6.13 -52.25 -7.69
CA ALA A 2 -7.34 -51.44 -7.56
C ALA A 2 -6.94 -50.02 -7.93
N ASP A 3 -7.22 -49.65 -9.20
CA ASP A 3 -7.20 -48.27 -9.68
C ASP A 3 -8.23 -47.47 -8.85
N ALA A 4 -7.77 -46.68 -7.91
CA ALA A 4 -8.57 -45.60 -7.36
C ALA A 4 -8.53 -44.46 -8.37
N ALA A 5 -9.53 -44.40 -9.24
CA ALA A 5 -9.81 -43.28 -10.10
C ALA A 5 -9.91 -42.01 -9.23
N ILE A 6 -8.98 -41.11 -9.40
CA ILE A 6 -9.04 -39.76 -8.86
C ILE A 6 -10.15 -39.06 -9.67
N HIS A 7 -11.38 -39.16 -9.19
CA HIS A 7 -12.45 -38.26 -9.61
C HIS A 7 -12.11 -36.87 -9.05
N GLY A 8 -11.55 -36.04 -9.90
CA GLY A 8 -11.55 -34.61 -9.68
C GLY A 8 -13.01 -34.14 -9.60
N HIS A 9 -13.55 -34.04 -8.40
CA HIS A 9 -14.79 -33.33 -8.19
C HIS A 9 -14.54 -31.87 -8.53
N ASP A 10 -15.03 -31.45 -9.67
CA ASP A 10 -15.29 -30.06 -10.03
C ASP A 10 -16.32 -29.56 -8.98
N HIS A 11 -15.85 -29.15 -7.80
CA HIS A 11 -16.68 -28.45 -6.81
C HIS A 11 -17.00 -27.08 -7.39
N GLN A 12 -17.93 -27.03 -8.35
CA GLN A 12 -18.55 -25.79 -8.78
C GLN A 12 -19.26 -25.23 -7.54
N ASP A 13 -18.87 -24.01 -7.18
CA ASP A 13 -19.56 -23.25 -6.15
C ASP A 13 -21.04 -23.12 -6.56
N GLU A 14 -21.93 -23.83 -5.87
CA GLU A 14 -23.36 -23.88 -6.17
C GLU A 14 -24.07 -22.55 -5.85
N ARG A 15 -23.37 -21.61 -5.18
CA ARG A 15 -23.92 -20.30 -4.84
C ARG A 15 -24.10 -19.46 -6.09
N GLY A 16 -25.26 -18.84 -6.24
CA GLY A 16 -25.50 -17.85 -7.31
C GLY A 16 -24.53 -16.68 -7.21
N PHE A 17 -24.21 -16.03 -8.35
CA PHE A 17 -23.27 -14.89 -8.44
C PHE A 17 -23.49 -13.84 -7.35
N PHE A 18 -24.75 -13.42 -7.12
CA PHE A 18 -25.09 -12.40 -6.12
C PHE A 18 -24.74 -12.87 -4.70
N THR A 19 -25.13 -14.08 -4.32
CA THR A 19 -24.86 -14.64 -3.00
C THR A 19 -23.37 -14.74 -2.74
N ARG A 20 -22.60 -15.21 -3.73
CA ARG A 20 -21.16 -15.37 -3.60
C ARG A 20 -20.44 -14.02 -3.44
N TRP A 21 -20.75 -13.02 -4.26
CA TRP A 21 -19.94 -11.81 -4.29
C TRP A 21 -20.46 -10.68 -3.40
N PHE A 22 -21.74 -10.68 -3.05
CA PHE A 22 -22.32 -9.63 -2.20
C PHE A 22 -22.59 -10.07 -0.76
N MET A 23 -22.74 -11.38 -0.51
CA MET A 23 -23.13 -11.88 0.81
C MET A 23 -22.11 -12.88 1.38
N SER A 24 -20.97 -13.11 0.72
CA SER A 24 -19.96 -14.06 1.17
C SER A 24 -19.36 -13.67 2.50
N THR A 25 -19.24 -14.63 3.39
CA THR A 25 -18.47 -14.52 4.63
C THR A 25 -17.11 -15.23 4.52
N ASN A 26 -16.85 -15.92 3.39
CA ASN A 26 -15.61 -16.64 3.14
C ASN A 26 -14.44 -15.68 2.97
N HIS A 27 -13.37 -15.90 3.72
CA HIS A 27 -12.19 -15.03 3.73
C HIS A 27 -11.51 -14.89 2.35
N LYS A 28 -11.57 -15.93 1.50
CA LYS A 28 -10.96 -15.93 0.16
C LYS A 28 -11.72 -15.03 -0.79
N ASP A 29 -13.05 -15.15 -0.84
CA ASP A 29 -13.91 -14.30 -1.66
C ASP A 29 -13.77 -12.82 -1.24
N ILE A 30 -13.75 -12.55 0.07
CA ILE A 30 -13.56 -11.20 0.63
C ILE A 30 -12.17 -10.66 0.25
N GLY A 31 -11.12 -11.48 0.33
CA GLY A 31 -9.77 -11.09 -0.11
C GLY A 31 -9.72 -10.71 -1.59
N ILE A 32 -10.39 -11.47 -2.47
CA ILE A 32 -10.51 -11.14 -3.90
C ILE A 32 -11.25 -9.82 -4.10
N LEU A 33 -12.35 -9.60 -3.39
CA LEU A 33 -13.12 -8.35 -3.48
C LEU A 33 -12.28 -7.14 -3.09
N TYR A 34 -11.49 -7.22 -2.02
CA TYR A 34 -10.54 -6.16 -1.65
C TYR A 34 -9.52 -5.89 -2.77
N LEU A 35 -8.93 -6.93 -3.36
CA LEU A 35 -7.97 -6.78 -4.46
C LEU A 35 -8.59 -6.11 -5.69
N VAL A 36 -9.81 -6.52 -6.07
CA VAL A 36 -10.50 -5.98 -7.24
C VAL A 36 -10.86 -4.51 -7.05
N VAL A 37 -11.46 -4.16 -5.91
CA VAL A 37 -11.85 -2.76 -5.62
C VAL A 37 -10.60 -1.89 -5.50
N SER A 38 -9.54 -2.36 -4.82
CA SER A 38 -8.28 -1.63 -4.72
C SER A 38 -7.64 -1.39 -6.09
N ALA A 39 -7.67 -2.37 -6.99
CA ALA A 39 -7.14 -2.22 -8.35
C ALA A 39 -7.92 -1.17 -9.15
N PHE A 40 -9.26 -1.14 -9.01
CA PHE A 40 -10.11 -0.15 -9.68
C PHE A 40 -9.85 1.27 -9.14
N VAL A 41 -9.81 1.45 -7.82
CA VAL A 41 -9.49 2.74 -7.19
C VAL A 41 -8.07 3.18 -7.54
N GLY A 42 -7.13 2.23 -7.61
CA GLY A 42 -5.75 2.47 -8.03
C GLY A 42 -5.67 3.04 -9.45
N LEU A 43 -6.46 2.50 -10.38
CA LEU A 43 -6.53 3.05 -11.74
C LEU A 43 -6.98 4.52 -11.75
N ILE A 44 -8.03 4.84 -10.99
CA ILE A 44 -8.52 6.23 -10.88
C ILE A 44 -7.42 7.14 -10.31
N SER A 45 -6.77 6.72 -9.24
CA SER A 45 -5.73 7.52 -8.58
C SER A 45 -4.49 7.72 -9.45
N VAL A 46 -4.12 6.71 -10.26
CA VAL A 46 -3.00 6.82 -11.22
C VAL A 46 -3.33 7.81 -12.34
N LEU A 47 -4.59 7.87 -12.80
CA LEU A 47 -4.99 8.86 -13.81
C LEU A 47 -4.78 10.30 -13.32
N PHE A 48 -4.99 10.59 -12.02
CA PHE A 48 -4.65 11.91 -11.46
C PHE A 48 -3.15 12.20 -11.59
N THR A 49 -2.30 11.23 -11.31
CA THR A 49 -0.86 11.38 -11.47
C THR A 49 -0.45 11.62 -12.93
N VAL A 50 -1.06 10.89 -13.86
CA VAL A 50 -0.79 11.07 -15.30
C VAL A 50 -1.14 12.50 -15.72
N TYR A 51 -2.29 13.02 -15.27
CA TYR A 51 -2.72 14.38 -15.59
C TYR A 51 -1.82 15.45 -14.95
N MET A 52 -1.41 15.24 -13.67
CA MET A 52 -0.42 16.11 -13.03
C MET A 52 0.94 16.09 -13.74
N ARG A 53 1.39 14.94 -14.21
CA ARG A 53 2.67 14.83 -14.95
C ARG A 53 2.57 15.40 -16.36
N LEU A 54 1.40 15.39 -16.96
CA LEU A 54 1.14 16.08 -18.23
C LEU A 54 1.31 17.59 -18.05
N GLU A 55 0.73 18.18 -16.99
CA GLU A 55 0.87 19.60 -16.66
C GLU A 55 2.34 19.99 -16.38
N LEU A 56 3.07 19.18 -15.62
CA LEU A 56 4.45 19.45 -15.23
C LEU A 56 5.49 19.04 -16.29
N MET A 57 5.09 18.66 -17.50
CA MET A 57 6.05 18.25 -18.54
C MET A 57 6.85 19.43 -19.06
N GLU A 58 6.23 20.58 -19.18
CA GLU A 58 6.82 21.85 -19.64
C GLU A 58 6.50 22.98 -18.67
N PRO A 59 7.33 24.02 -18.56
CA PRO A 59 7.03 25.21 -17.76
C PRO A 59 5.80 25.96 -18.28
N GLY A 60 5.09 26.60 -17.38
CA GLY A 60 3.81 27.27 -17.67
C GLY A 60 2.62 26.33 -17.59
N VAL A 61 1.43 26.87 -17.34
CA VAL A 61 0.20 26.08 -17.22
C VAL A 61 -0.49 25.94 -18.58
N GLN A 62 -0.76 24.70 -18.99
CA GLN A 62 -1.31 24.40 -20.32
C GLN A 62 -2.61 23.61 -20.31
N TYR A 63 -2.86 22.80 -19.27
CA TYR A 63 -3.96 21.84 -19.22
C TYR A 63 -4.96 22.12 -18.10
N MET A 64 -4.51 22.58 -16.93
CA MET A 64 -5.34 22.85 -15.76
C MET A 64 -5.73 24.32 -15.70
N CYS A 65 -6.63 24.74 -16.60
CA CYS A 65 -7.05 26.12 -16.76
C CYS A 65 -8.39 26.40 -16.05
N LEU A 66 -8.60 27.64 -15.59
CA LEU A 66 -9.89 28.10 -15.06
C LEU A 66 -10.98 28.10 -16.13
N GLU A 67 -10.62 28.34 -17.38
CA GLU A 67 -11.50 28.30 -18.55
C GLU A 67 -11.98 26.87 -18.89
N GLY A 68 -11.38 25.85 -18.29
CA GLY A 68 -11.70 24.45 -18.43
C GLY A 68 -10.47 23.55 -18.48
N ALA A 69 -10.60 22.36 -17.91
CA ALA A 69 -9.56 21.34 -17.99
C ALA A 69 -9.39 20.86 -19.44
N ARG A 70 -8.15 20.72 -19.89
CA ARG A 70 -7.76 20.34 -21.27
C ARG A 70 -6.94 19.06 -21.26
N PHE A 71 -6.99 18.32 -22.36
CA PHE A 71 -6.12 17.15 -22.58
C PHE A 71 -5.18 17.33 -23.78
N ILE A 72 -5.34 18.42 -24.51
CA ILE A 72 -4.48 18.83 -25.64
C ILE A 72 -4.09 20.28 -25.38
N ALA A 73 -2.80 20.58 -25.43
CA ALA A 73 -2.31 21.95 -25.31
C ALA A 73 -2.78 22.79 -26.51
N ASP A 74 -3.30 23.98 -26.25
CA ASP A 74 -3.67 24.96 -27.25
C ASP A 74 -2.96 26.27 -26.91
N ALA A 75 -1.86 26.54 -27.61
CA ALA A 75 -1.08 27.75 -27.41
C ALA A 75 -1.80 29.04 -27.83
N ALA A 76 -2.91 28.96 -28.57
CA ALA A 76 -3.69 30.10 -29.00
C ALA A 76 -4.83 30.46 -28.03
N ALA A 77 -5.15 29.57 -27.08
CA ALA A 77 -6.21 29.77 -26.11
C ALA A 77 -5.65 30.17 -24.74
N ASP A 78 -6.24 31.20 -24.12
CA ASP A 78 -5.87 31.63 -22.77
C ASP A 78 -6.00 30.48 -21.77
N CYS A 79 -5.02 30.34 -20.90
CA CYS A 79 -5.00 29.36 -19.80
C CYS A 79 -4.63 30.05 -18.49
N THR A 80 -5.64 30.45 -17.72
CA THR A 80 -5.43 30.96 -16.36
C THR A 80 -5.21 29.79 -15.40
N PRO A 81 -4.15 29.74 -14.60
CA PRO A 81 -3.84 28.61 -13.71
C PRO A 81 -4.99 28.29 -12.75
N ASN A 82 -5.47 27.04 -12.77
CA ASN A 82 -6.45 26.54 -11.82
C ASN A 82 -5.75 25.82 -10.66
N GLY A 83 -5.25 26.61 -9.70
CA GLY A 83 -4.60 26.06 -8.50
C GLY A 83 -5.50 25.19 -7.63
N HIS A 84 -6.82 25.41 -7.64
CA HIS A 84 -7.76 24.55 -6.90
C HIS A 84 -7.81 23.15 -7.52
N LEU A 85 -8.00 23.03 -8.83
CA LEU A 85 -7.99 21.74 -9.53
C LEU A 85 -6.69 20.97 -9.29
N TRP A 86 -5.55 21.66 -9.36
CA TRP A 86 -4.25 21.10 -9.04
C TRP A 86 -4.20 20.53 -7.62
N ASN A 87 -4.63 21.29 -6.62
CA ASN A 87 -4.65 20.87 -5.22
C ASN A 87 -5.60 19.70 -4.98
N VAL A 88 -6.75 19.68 -5.65
CA VAL A 88 -7.70 18.55 -5.62
C VAL A 88 -7.05 17.28 -6.16
N MET A 89 -6.35 17.34 -7.31
CA MET A 89 -5.67 16.17 -7.87
C MET A 89 -4.62 15.59 -6.91
N ILE A 90 -3.81 16.45 -6.26
CA ILE A 90 -2.83 16.03 -5.25
C ILE A 90 -3.51 15.42 -4.03
N THR A 91 -4.57 16.06 -3.53
CA THR A 91 -5.28 15.64 -2.32
C THR A 91 -5.85 14.24 -2.50
N TYR A 92 -6.61 14.02 -3.59
CA TYR A 92 -7.28 12.74 -3.81
C TYR A 92 -6.34 11.66 -4.31
N HIS A 93 -5.27 11.99 -5.05
CA HIS A 93 -4.21 11.01 -5.30
C HIS A 93 -3.65 10.47 -3.99
N GLY A 94 -3.31 11.33 -3.03
CA GLY A 94 -2.79 10.93 -1.72
C GLY A 94 -3.80 10.10 -0.92
N ILE A 95 -5.01 10.61 -0.70
CA ILE A 95 -6.05 9.93 0.08
C ILE A 95 -6.39 8.55 -0.51
N LEU A 96 -6.60 8.47 -1.83
CA LEU A 96 -6.98 7.22 -2.48
C LEU A 96 -5.86 6.19 -2.42
N MET A 97 -4.61 6.59 -2.71
CA MET A 97 -3.48 5.65 -2.69
C MET A 97 -3.21 5.10 -1.29
N MET A 98 -3.22 5.94 -0.26
CA MET A 98 -2.90 5.54 1.10
C MET A 98 -4.01 4.69 1.70
N PHE A 99 -5.24 5.20 1.78
CA PHE A 99 -6.34 4.59 2.52
C PHE A 99 -7.17 3.58 1.71
N PHE A 100 -7.22 3.72 0.38
CA PHE A 100 -8.17 2.96 -0.44
C PHE A 100 -7.52 2.03 -1.48
N VAL A 101 -6.18 2.06 -1.63
CA VAL A 101 -5.46 1.19 -2.57
C VAL A 101 -4.49 0.28 -1.84
N VAL A 102 -3.40 0.82 -1.28
CA VAL A 102 -2.27 0.00 -0.84
C VAL A 102 -2.59 -0.79 0.42
N ILE A 103 -3.16 -0.16 1.44
CA ILE A 103 -3.56 -0.85 2.68
C ILE A 103 -4.65 -1.90 2.39
N PRO A 104 -5.76 -1.58 1.69
CA PRO A 104 -6.76 -2.58 1.36
C PRO A 104 -6.24 -3.73 0.50
N ALA A 105 -5.35 -3.48 -0.45
CA ALA A 105 -4.78 -4.55 -1.28
C ALA A 105 -3.90 -5.51 -0.45
N LEU A 106 -2.98 -4.97 0.35
CA LEU A 106 -2.01 -5.77 1.11
C LEU A 106 -2.64 -6.41 2.34
N PHE A 107 -3.31 -5.63 3.17
CA PHE A 107 -3.88 -6.10 4.42
C PHE A 107 -5.26 -6.74 4.20
N GLY A 108 -6.17 -6.06 3.52
CA GLY A 108 -7.52 -6.55 3.21
C GLY A 108 -7.53 -7.69 2.20
N GLY A 109 -6.77 -7.56 1.10
CA GLY A 109 -6.70 -8.54 0.02
C GLY A 109 -5.85 -9.75 0.36
N PHE A 110 -4.54 -9.59 0.33
CA PHE A 110 -3.62 -10.70 0.61
C PHE A 110 -3.74 -11.21 2.05
N GLY A 111 -3.93 -10.32 3.03
CA GLY A 111 -4.10 -10.72 4.43
C GLY A 111 -5.28 -11.67 4.61
N ASN A 112 -6.46 -11.33 4.09
CA ASN A 112 -7.63 -12.20 4.15
C ASN A 112 -7.43 -13.50 3.36
N PHE A 113 -6.88 -13.43 2.15
CA PHE A 113 -6.76 -14.63 1.33
C PHE A 113 -5.70 -15.59 1.87
N ILE A 114 -4.51 -15.12 2.23
CA ILE A 114 -3.32 -15.95 2.46
C ILE A 114 -3.10 -16.28 3.94
N MET A 115 -3.30 -15.32 4.88
CA MET A 115 -2.93 -15.54 6.27
C MET A 115 -3.67 -16.73 6.92
N PRO A 116 -5.00 -16.91 6.74
CA PRO A 116 -5.69 -18.09 7.27
C PRO A 116 -5.16 -19.40 6.67
N LEU A 117 -4.86 -19.42 5.36
CA LEU A 117 -4.27 -20.57 4.69
C LEU A 117 -2.92 -20.95 5.31
N GLN A 118 -2.05 -19.97 5.55
CA GLN A 118 -0.71 -20.18 6.10
C GLN A 118 -0.71 -20.71 7.53
N ILE A 119 -1.69 -20.32 8.32
CA ILE A 119 -1.80 -20.79 9.72
C ILE A 119 -2.67 -22.04 9.88
N GLY A 120 -3.24 -22.55 8.78
CA GLY A 120 -4.11 -23.75 8.78
C GLY A 120 -5.51 -23.49 9.35
N ALA A 121 -5.98 -22.25 9.35
CA ALA A 121 -7.32 -21.88 9.77
C ALA A 121 -8.34 -22.16 8.64
N PRO A 122 -9.51 -22.74 8.94
CA PRO A 122 -10.55 -22.98 7.94
C PRO A 122 -11.21 -21.70 7.43
N ASP A 123 -11.31 -20.68 8.27
CA ASP A 123 -11.80 -19.33 7.95
C ASP A 123 -11.28 -18.32 8.99
N MET A 124 -11.71 -17.06 8.89
CA MET A 124 -11.45 -16.04 9.90
C MET A 124 -12.26 -16.30 11.18
N ALA A 125 -11.78 -15.77 12.31
CA ALA A 125 -12.46 -15.93 13.62
C ALA A 125 -13.87 -15.32 13.62
N PHE A 126 -14.07 -14.22 12.89
CA PHE A 126 -15.35 -13.51 12.82
C PHE A 126 -15.78 -13.28 11.36
N PRO A 127 -16.31 -14.28 10.65
CA PRO A 127 -16.60 -14.19 9.21
C PRO A 127 -17.60 -13.08 8.84
N ARG A 128 -18.65 -12.88 9.66
CA ARG A 128 -19.65 -11.81 9.44
C ARG A 128 -19.04 -10.41 9.62
N MET A 129 -18.15 -10.25 10.61
CA MET A 129 -17.43 -8.99 10.82
C MET A 129 -16.47 -8.72 9.67
N ASN A 130 -15.88 -9.75 9.07
CA ASN A 130 -15.05 -9.65 7.88
C ASN A 130 -15.82 -9.10 6.66
N ASN A 131 -17.03 -9.62 6.43
CA ASN A 131 -17.93 -9.10 5.39
C ASN A 131 -18.32 -7.63 5.67
N LEU A 132 -18.69 -7.30 6.92
CA LEU A 132 -18.99 -5.92 7.31
C LEU A 132 -17.80 -4.99 7.07
N SER A 133 -16.59 -5.41 7.42
CA SER A 133 -15.34 -4.67 7.17
C SER A 133 -15.20 -4.31 5.68
N PHE A 134 -15.39 -5.28 4.79
CA PHE A 134 -15.33 -5.04 3.35
C PHE A 134 -16.39 -4.02 2.88
N TRP A 135 -17.64 -4.13 3.33
CA TRP A 135 -18.69 -3.20 2.91
C TRP A 135 -18.51 -1.79 3.46
N LEU A 136 -17.94 -1.65 4.66
CA LEU A 136 -17.50 -0.34 5.17
C LEU A 136 -16.37 0.25 4.33
N TYR A 137 -15.43 -0.55 3.85
CA TYR A 137 -14.40 -0.09 2.92
C TYR A 137 -15.03 0.43 1.61
N VAL A 138 -15.99 -0.30 1.03
CA VAL A 138 -16.71 0.15 -0.18
C VAL A 138 -17.50 1.43 0.09
N ALA A 139 -18.18 1.53 1.23
CA ALA A 139 -18.90 2.74 1.63
C ALA A 139 -17.97 3.94 1.80
N GLY A 140 -16.82 3.76 2.48
CA GLY A 140 -15.78 4.79 2.61
C GLY A 140 -15.22 5.23 1.26
N THR A 141 -14.95 4.29 0.36
CA THR A 141 -14.52 4.57 -1.02
C THR A 141 -15.57 5.40 -1.77
N SER A 142 -16.83 5.03 -1.64
CA SER A 142 -17.95 5.75 -2.29
C SER A 142 -18.09 7.19 -1.77
N LEU A 143 -17.92 7.39 -0.45
CA LEU A 143 -17.88 8.72 0.16
C LEU A 143 -16.68 9.55 -0.34
N GLY A 144 -15.51 8.93 -0.50
CA GLY A 144 -14.32 9.58 -1.06
C GLY A 144 -14.53 10.03 -2.51
N VAL A 145 -15.17 9.21 -3.33
CA VAL A 145 -15.53 9.59 -4.70
C VAL A 145 -16.60 10.68 -4.70
N ALA A 146 -17.62 10.57 -3.85
CA ALA A 146 -18.63 11.61 -3.72
C ALA A 146 -18.03 12.96 -3.29
N SER A 147 -17.10 12.93 -2.35
CA SER A 147 -16.33 14.10 -1.90
C SER A 147 -15.63 14.83 -3.06
N LEU A 148 -15.04 14.08 -3.99
CA LEU A 148 -14.38 14.65 -5.19
C LEU A 148 -15.35 15.45 -6.09
N LEU A 149 -16.63 15.06 -6.09
CA LEU A 149 -17.65 15.65 -6.97
C LEU A 149 -18.47 16.78 -6.30
N MET A 150 -18.39 16.89 -4.97
CA MET A 150 -19.14 17.90 -4.21
C MET A 150 -18.41 19.24 -4.16
N PRO A 151 -19.14 20.36 -3.96
CA PRO A 151 -18.51 21.66 -3.82
C PRO A 151 -17.51 21.73 -2.66
N GLY A 152 -16.34 22.26 -2.95
CA GLY A 152 -15.25 22.55 -2.03
C GLY A 152 -14.86 24.02 -2.05
N GLY A 153 -13.57 24.31 -1.96
CA GLY A 153 -13.02 25.66 -1.95
C GLY A 153 -13.45 26.47 -3.19
N ASN A 154 -13.82 27.74 -2.99
CA ASN A 154 -14.24 28.68 -4.04
C ASN A 154 -15.43 28.20 -4.89
N GLY A 155 -16.27 27.29 -4.38
CA GLY A 155 -17.41 26.73 -5.11
C GLY A 155 -17.05 25.73 -6.20
N GLN A 156 -15.77 25.42 -6.39
CA GLN A 156 -15.32 24.36 -7.30
C GLN A 156 -15.46 22.97 -6.66
N ALA A 157 -15.48 21.91 -7.47
CA ALA A 157 -15.61 20.56 -6.99
C ALA A 157 -14.32 20.06 -6.29
N GLY A 158 -14.48 19.26 -5.26
CA GLY A 158 -13.40 18.62 -4.51
C GLY A 158 -12.80 19.51 -3.43
N SER A 159 -12.06 18.90 -2.50
CA SER A 159 -11.26 19.58 -1.47
C SER A 159 -9.80 19.65 -1.88
N GLY A 160 -9.18 20.83 -1.76
CA GLY A 160 -7.81 21.11 -2.17
C GLY A 160 -6.83 21.25 -1.03
N VAL A 161 -7.08 20.66 0.15
CA VAL A 161 -6.29 20.89 1.38
C VAL A 161 -5.06 19.98 1.55
N GLY A 162 -4.86 19.00 0.65
CA GLY A 162 -3.83 17.97 0.79
C GLY A 162 -4.31 16.79 1.63
N TRP A 163 -3.70 15.61 1.43
CA TRP A 163 -4.13 14.36 2.06
C TRP A 163 -4.01 14.33 3.59
N VAL A 164 -3.15 15.15 4.16
CA VAL A 164 -2.96 15.29 5.62
C VAL A 164 -3.99 16.17 6.30
N LEU A 165 -4.82 16.87 5.54
CA LEU A 165 -5.96 17.68 6.00
C LEU A 165 -5.58 18.72 7.08
N TYR A 166 -4.49 19.44 6.89
CA TYR A 166 -3.98 20.39 7.91
C TYR A 166 -4.87 21.61 8.13
N PRO A 167 -5.26 21.93 9.38
CA PRO A 167 -5.75 23.25 9.73
C PRO A 167 -4.61 24.29 9.64
N PRO A 168 -4.89 25.56 9.38
CA PRO A 168 -6.24 26.17 9.27
C PRO A 168 -6.90 25.98 7.91
N LEU A 169 -6.19 25.55 6.84
CA LEU A 169 -6.76 25.42 5.51
C LEU A 169 -7.98 24.50 5.49
N SER A 170 -7.90 23.34 6.14
CA SER A 170 -8.99 22.35 6.21
C SER A 170 -10.20 22.82 7.05
N THR A 171 -9.99 23.70 8.04
CA THR A 171 -11.08 24.27 8.83
C THR A 171 -11.78 25.41 8.11
N THR A 172 -11.07 26.18 7.28
CA THR A 172 -11.58 27.37 6.59
C THR A 172 -12.13 27.07 5.19
N GLU A 173 -11.77 25.94 4.57
CA GLU A 173 -12.28 25.56 3.25
C GLU A 173 -13.80 25.37 3.31
N ALA A 174 -14.53 26.15 2.52
CA ALA A 174 -15.99 26.07 2.43
C ALA A 174 -16.44 24.81 1.69
N GLY A 175 -17.70 24.42 1.87
CA GLY A 175 -18.35 23.36 1.13
C GLY A 175 -18.33 21.99 1.80
N MET A 176 -19.11 21.08 1.26
CA MET A 176 -19.36 19.75 1.82
C MET A 176 -18.25 18.73 1.48
N SER A 177 -17.42 19.03 0.48
CA SER A 177 -16.38 18.09 0.00
C SER A 177 -15.45 17.65 1.12
N MET A 178 -14.95 18.60 1.92
CA MET A 178 -14.03 18.30 3.03
C MET A 178 -14.67 17.40 4.10
N ASP A 179 -15.92 17.65 4.46
CA ASP A 179 -16.63 16.85 5.47
C ASP A 179 -16.85 15.41 4.99
N LEU A 180 -17.18 15.23 3.70
CA LEU A 180 -17.30 13.90 3.08
C LEU A 180 -15.95 13.17 3.01
N ALA A 181 -14.84 13.89 2.77
CA ALA A 181 -13.49 13.31 2.82
C ALA A 181 -13.15 12.81 4.24
N ILE A 182 -13.51 13.58 5.28
CA ILE A 182 -13.36 13.17 6.67
C ILE A 182 -14.18 11.91 6.95
N PHE A 183 -15.45 11.87 6.55
CA PHE A 183 -16.31 10.69 6.72
C PHE A 183 -15.79 9.48 5.94
N ALA A 184 -15.24 9.66 4.74
CA ALA A 184 -14.63 8.59 3.96
C ALA A 184 -13.49 7.93 4.73
N VAL A 185 -12.61 8.72 5.32
CA VAL A 185 -11.47 8.21 6.13
C VAL A 185 -11.97 7.57 7.43
N HIS A 186 -12.98 8.13 8.10
CA HIS A 186 -13.58 7.52 9.29
C HIS A 186 -14.15 6.12 9.02
N VAL A 187 -14.97 6.00 7.97
CA VAL A 187 -15.64 4.73 7.63
C VAL A 187 -14.62 3.69 7.17
N SER A 188 -13.63 4.10 6.38
CA SER A 188 -12.50 3.22 6.00
C SER A 188 -11.64 2.84 7.22
N GLY A 189 -11.42 3.75 8.16
CA GLY A 189 -10.73 3.47 9.42
C GLY A 189 -11.49 2.44 10.27
N ALA A 190 -12.80 2.57 10.41
CA ALA A 190 -13.64 1.58 11.09
C ALA A 190 -13.54 0.19 10.43
N SER A 191 -13.60 0.14 9.09
CA SER A 191 -13.35 -1.08 8.32
C SER A 191 -12.02 -1.74 8.71
N SER A 192 -10.94 -0.96 8.70
CA SER A 192 -9.58 -1.46 8.98
C SER A 192 -9.43 -1.94 10.44
N ILE A 193 -10.05 -1.28 11.41
CA ILE A 193 -10.06 -1.70 12.82
C ILE A 193 -10.78 -3.05 12.98
N LEU A 194 -11.95 -3.22 12.37
CA LEU A 194 -12.67 -4.51 12.40
C LEU A 194 -11.85 -5.63 11.77
N GLY A 195 -11.20 -5.35 10.63
CA GLY A 195 -10.26 -6.28 10.00
C GLY A 195 -9.09 -6.63 10.91
N ALA A 196 -8.49 -5.64 11.58
CA ALA A 196 -7.36 -5.86 12.48
C ALA A 196 -7.72 -6.73 13.70
N ILE A 197 -8.86 -6.48 14.34
CA ILE A 197 -9.37 -7.32 15.43
C ILE A 197 -9.55 -8.78 14.95
N ASN A 198 -10.10 -8.95 13.76
CA ASN A 198 -10.32 -10.27 13.18
C ASN A 198 -9.00 -10.99 12.88
N MET A 199 -8.04 -10.30 12.25
CA MET A 199 -6.71 -10.86 11.95
C MET A 199 -5.95 -11.26 13.23
N ILE A 200 -5.96 -10.41 14.27
CA ILE A 200 -5.32 -10.70 15.56
C ILE A 200 -5.93 -11.95 16.19
N THR A 201 -7.26 -12.00 16.24
CA THR A 201 -7.99 -13.12 16.86
C THR A 201 -7.76 -14.42 16.09
N THR A 202 -7.81 -14.38 14.78
CA THR A 202 -7.56 -15.55 13.91
C THR A 202 -6.13 -16.05 14.10
N PHE A 203 -5.14 -15.15 14.05
CA PHE A 203 -3.74 -15.50 14.24
C PHE A 203 -3.46 -16.13 15.61
N LEU A 204 -4.03 -15.60 16.69
CA LEU A 204 -3.77 -16.08 18.04
C LEU A 204 -4.50 -17.40 18.34
N ASN A 205 -5.74 -17.56 17.87
CA ASN A 205 -6.64 -18.62 18.36
C ASN A 205 -6.88 -19.75 17.35
N MET A 206 -6.59 -19.55 16.06
CA MET A 206 -6.99 -20.50 15.02
C MET A 206 -5.80 -21.14 14.27
N ARG A 207 -4.59 -21.06 14.80
CA ARG A 207 -3.44 -21.77 14.24
C ARG A 207 -3.66 -23.28 14.28
N ALA A 208 -3.13 -23.98 13.26
CA ALA A 208 -3.11 -25.43 13.22
C ALA A 208 -2.53 -26.03 14.50
N PRO A 209 -3.05 -27.18 14.97
CA PRO A 209 -2.57 -27.85 16.17
C PRO A 209 -1.04 -28.03 16.16
N GLY A 210 -0.38 -27.62 17.24
CA GLY A 210 1.08 -27.70 17.39
C GLY A 210 1.86 -26.56 16.74
N MET A 211 1.25 -25.69 15.94
CA MET A 211 1.92 -24.51 15.33
C MET A 211 2.12 -23.42 16.40
N THR A 212 3.32 -23.40 16.98
CA THR A 212 3.74 -22.36 17.92
C THR A 212 3.98 -21.04 17.18
N LEU A 213 4.04 -19.91 17.90
CA LEU A 213 4.24 -18.58 17.31
C LEU A 213 5.50 -18.53 16.41
N PHE A 214 6.61 -19.10 16.86
CA PHE A 214 7.86 -19.08 16.11
C PHE A 214 7.96 -20.17 15.01
N LYS A 215 6.84 -20.79 14.66
CA LYS A 215 6.70 -21.66 13.49
C LYS A 215 5.74 -21.08 12.45
N VAL A 216 5.15 -19.92 12.73
CA VAL A 216 4.22 -19.23 11.82
C VAL A 216 5.00 -18.58 10.68
N PRO A 217 4.54 -18.70 9.41
CA PRO A 217 5.19 -18.08 8.26
C PRO A 217 5.33 -16.55 8.37
N LEU A 218 6.38 -15.99 7.75
CA LEU A 218 6.71 -14.55 7.87
C LEU A 218 5.62 -13.61 7.32
N PHE A 219 4.87 -14.04 6.31
CA PHE A 219 3.76 -13.20 5.84
C PHE A 219 2.65 -13.13 6.89
N ALA A 220 2.27 -14.23 7.51
CA ALA A 220 1.28 -14.21 8.59
C ALA A 220 1.77 -13.36 9.78
N TRP A 221 3.05 -13.41 10.14
CA TRP A 221 3.65 -12.50 11.13
C TRP A 221 3.55 -11.03 10.73
N SER A 222 3.83 -10.71 9.47
CA SER A 222 3.75 -9.34 8.97
C SER A 222 2.32 -8.78 9.05
N ILE A 223 1.31 -9.59 8.73
CA ILE A 223 -0.11 -9.24 8.90
C ILE A 223 -0.47 -9.04 10.38
N PHE A 224 0.02 -9.91 11.26
CA PHE A 224 -0.24 -9.80 12.69
C PHE A 224 0.33 -8.52 13.30
N VAL A 225 1.58 -8.17 12.98
CA VAL A 225 2.19 -6.91 13.44
C VAL A 225 1.45 -5.70 12.85
N THR A 226 1.12 -5.75 11.57
CA THR A 226 0.33 -4.70 10.89
C THR A 226 -1.03 -4.50 11.55
N ALA A 227 -1.72 -5.57 11.94
CA ALA A 227 -3.00 -5.49 12.62
C ALA A 227 -2.89 -4.75 13.96
N TRP A 228 -1.82 -4.97 14.74
CA TRP A 228 -1.56 -4.21 15.95
C TRP A 228 -1.28 -2.73 15.69
N LEU A 229 -0.53 -2.42 14.63
CA LEU A 229 -0.30 -1.02 14.25
C LEU A 229 -1.62 -0.31 13.92
N ILE A 230 -2.49 -0.96 13.12
CA ILE A 230 -3.81 -0.44 12.77
C ILE A 230 -4.65 -0.20 14.03
N LEU A 231 -4.75 -1.19 14.90
CA LEU A 231 -5.60 -1.13 16.11
C LEU A 231 -5.18 -0.02 17.06
N LEU A 232 -3.88 0.26 17.18
CA LEU A 232 -3.35 1.27 18.11
C LEU A 232 -3.29 2.67 17.51
N SER A 233 -3.08 2.83 16.22
CA SER A 233 -2.86 4.14 15.57
C SER A 233 -4.14 4.76 14.98
N LEU A 234 -5.02 3.97 14.36
CA LEU A 234 -6.23 4.50 13.72
C LEU A 234 -7.22 5.20 14.66
N PRO A 235 -7.45 4.76 15.92
CA PRO A 235 -8.29 5.51 16.85
C PRO A 235 -7.76 6.93 17.12
N VAL A 236 -6.44 7.12 17.09
CA VAL A 236 -5.81 8.43 17.26
C VAL A 236 -6.08 9.33 16.07
N LEU A 237 -5.97 8.79 14.84
CA LEU A 237 -6.38 9.50 13.61
C LEU A 237 -7.86 9.88 13.69
N ALA A 238 -8.73 8.93 14.04
CA ALA A 238 -10.16 9.18 14.17
C ALA A 238 -10.45 10.33 15.13
N GLY A 239 -9.72 10.40 16.26
CA GLY A 239 -9.79 11.52 17.19
C GLY A 239 -9.40 12.84 16.56
N ALA A 240 -8.26 12.90 15.81
CA ALA A 240 -7.80 14.12 15.14
C ALA A 240 -8.83 14.66 14.14
N ILE A 241 -9.34 13.80 13.25
CA ILE A 241 -10.29 14.23 12.21
C ILE A 241 -11.70 14.44 12.75
N THR A 242 -12.06 13.86 13.92
CA THR A 242 -13.29 14.21 14.64
C THR A 242 -13.20 15.62 15.22
N MET A 243 -12.09 15.97 15.89
CA MET A 243 -11.85 17.34 16.36
C MET A 243 -11.87 18.34 15.20
N LEU A 244 -11.28 18.00 14.06
CA LEU A 244 -11.34 18.81 12.85
C LEU A 244 -12.79 19.01 12.36
N LEU A 245 -13.58 17.93 12.34
CA LEU A 245 -15.00 17.99 11.96
C LEU A 245 -15.81 18.91 12.89
N THR A 246 -15.52 18.87 14.20
CA THR A 246 -16.22 19.74 15.17
C THR A 246 -15.78 21.19 15.07
N ASP A 247 -14.51 21.48 14.79
CA ASP A 247 -14.04 22.84 14.52
C ASP A 247 -14.73 23.43 13.27
N ARG A 248 -14.96 22.59 12.24
CA ARG A 248 -15.65 23.02 11.03
C ARG A 248 -17.15 23.29 11.20
N ASN A 249 -17.85 22.48 11.98
CA ASN A 249 -19.32 22.44 11.97
C ASN A 249 -19.99 22.78 13.29
N PHE A 250 -19.26 22.74 14.42
CA PHE A 250 -19.85 22.90 15.76
C PHE A 250 -19.23 24.04 16.57
N GLY A 251 -18.36 24.85 15.96
CA GLY A 251 -17.76 26.02 16.60
C GLY A 251 -16.78 25.69 17.74
N THR A 252 -16.23 24.48 17.79
CA THR A 252 -15.09 24.18 18.64
C THR A 252 -13.82 24.83 18.07
N THR A 253 -12.80 25.01 18.90
CA THR A 253 -11.56 25.71 18.53
C THR A 253 -10.32 24.91 18.91
N PHE A 254 -10.33 23.60 18.70
CA PHE A 254 -9.20 22.73 19.01
C PHE A 254 -7.93 23.17 18.27
N PHE A 255 -8.09 23.65 17.04
CA PHE A 255 -6.98 24.00 16.14
C PHE A 255 -6.98 25.47 15.73
N ASP A 256 -7.88 26.29 16.28
CA ASP A 256 -7.95 27.72 16.02
C ASP A 256 -7.25 28.51 17.15
N PRO A 257 -6.11 29.19 16.87
CA PRO A 257 -5.40 29.99 17.87
C PRO A 257 -6.24 31.12 18.47
N ALA A 258 -7.19 31.69 17.71
CA ALA A 258 -8.06 32.75 18.22
C ALA A 258 -8.98 32.27 19.35
N GLY A 259 -9.32 30.97 19.37
CA GLY A 259 -10.09 30.34 20.44
C GLY A 259 -9.24 29.60 21.47
N GLY A 260 -7.90 29.74 21.42
CA GLY A 260 -6.96 29.09 22.34
C GLY A 260 -6.48 27.70 21.88
N GLY A 261 -6.80 27.28 20.66
CA GLY A 261 -6.34 26.05 20.05
C GLY A 261 -4.96 26.14 19.41
N ASP A 262 -4.47 25.02 18.87
CA ASP A 262 -3.15 24.96 18.24
C ASP A 262 -3.15 24.06 17.01
N PRO A 263 -2.90 24.56 15.77
CA PRO A 263 -2.76 23.75 14.58
C PRO A 263 -1.63 22.72 14.65
N ILE A 264 -0.59 22.98 15.44
CA ILE A 264 0.53 22.05 15.63
C ILE A 264 0.07 20.81 16.41
N LEU A 265 -0.89 20.97 17.32
CA LEU A 265 -1.50 19.84 18.01
C LEU A 265 -2.12 18.84 17.01
N TYR A 266 -2.83 19.35 15.98
CA TYR A 266 -3.35 18.48 14.90
C TYR A 266 -2.22 17.69 14.24
N GLN A 267 -1.12 18.34 13.90
CA GLN A 267 0.00 17.68 13.25
C GLN A 267 0.60 16.57 14.12
N HIS A 268 0.77 16.78 15.43
CA HIS A 268 1.24 15.75 16.36
C HIS A 268 0.30 14.54 16.39
N ILE A 269 -1.00 14.76 16.54
CA ILE A 269 -1.99 13.67 16.61
C ILE A 269 -2.06 12.93 15.28
N LEU A 270 -2.09 13.66 14.15
CA LEU A 270 -2.11 13.05 12.83
C LEU A 270 -0.86 12.21 12.58
N TRP A 271 0.34 12.72 12.86
CA TRP A 271 1.58 12.00 12.57
C TRP A 271 1.87 10.87 13.55
N PHE A 272 1.32 10.91 14.76
CA PHE A 272 1.32 9.75 15.64
C PHE A 272 0.64 8.53 14.97
N PHE A 273 -0.36 8.76 14.12
CA PHE A 273 -0.86 7.75 13.21
C PHE A 273 -0.02 7.66 11.94
N GLY A 274 0.34 8.78 11.31
CA GLY A 274 0.88 8.83 9.94
C GLY A 274 2.23 8.14 9.78
N HIS A 275 3.07 8.08 10.81
CA HIS A 275 4.29 7.28 10.69
C HIS A 275 4.02 5.77 10.84
N PRO A 276 3.27 5.27 11.85
CA PRO A 276 2.80 3.88 11.81
C PRO A 276 2.09 3.50 10.51
N GLU A 277 1.38 4.40 9.86
CA GLU A 277 0.71 4.16 8.58
C GLU A 277 1.68 3.69 7.49
N VAL A 278 2.86 4.30 7.37
CA VAL A 278 3.83 3.88 6.35
C VAL A 278 4.34 2.46 6.61
N TYR A 279 4.39 2.03 7.88
CA TYR A 279 4.71 0.63 8.23
C TYR A 279 3.52 -0.30 8.07
N ILE A 280 2.29 0.13 8.31
CA ILE A 280 1.07 -0.59 7.94
C ILE A 280 1.07 -0.92 6.44
N ILE A 281 1.53 0.02 5.62
CA ILE A 281 1.66 -0.13 4.18
C ILE A 281 2.74 -1.16 3.80
N ILE A 282 3.93 -1.09 4.39
CA ILE A 282 5.09 -1.85 3.87
C ILE A 282 5.28 -3.23 4.51
N LEU A 283 4.90 -3.43 5.78
CA LEU A 283 5.17 -4.69 6.48
C LEU A 283 4.55 -5.92 5.81
N PRO A 284 3.29 -5.92 5.33
CA PRO A 284 2.75 -7.05 4.58
C PRO A 284 3.56 -7.35 3.32
N GLY A 285 4.04 -6.31 2.64
CA GLY A 285 4.97 -6.43 1.51
C GLY A 285 6.25 -7.15 1.88
N PHE A 286 6.85 -6.85 3.04
CA PHE A 286 8.04 -7.56 3.54
C PHE A 286 7.79 -9.06 3.74
N GLY A 287 6.58 -9.42 4.19
CA GLY A 287 6.15 -10.81 4.28
C GLY A 287 6.13 -11.49 2.91
N ILE A 288 5.45 -10.90 1.92
CA ILE A 288 5.38 -11.42 0.55
C ILE A 288 6.79 -11.59 -0.04
N ILE A 289 7.62 -10.56 0.04
CA ILE A 289 9.00 -10.57 -0.50
C ILE A 289 9.84 -11.68 0.12
N SER A 290 9.68 -11.93 1.42
CA SER A 290 10.40 -13.01 2.10
C SER A 290 10.06 -14.39 1.53
N HIS A 291 8.76 -14.67 1.28
CA HIS A 291 8.32 -15.92 0.67
C HIS A 291 8.79 -16.07 -0.78
N VAL A 292 8.68 -14.99 -1.57
CA VAL A 292 9.11 -15.01 -2.98
C VAL A 292 10.60 -15.25 -3.09
N ILE A 293 11.42 -14.53 -2.30
CA ILE A 293 12.88 -14.71 -2.32
C ILE A 293 13.27 -16.12 -1.91
N ALA A 294 12.68 -16.67 -0.83
CA ALA A 294 12.96 -18.03 -0.40
C ALA A 294 12.64 -19.07 -1.47
N THR A 295 11.44 -19.00 -2.03
CA THR A 295 10.96 -19.90 -3.07
C THR A 295 11.87 -19.91 -4.30
N PHE A 296 12.20 -18.75 -4.84
CA PHE A 296 12.95 -18.63 -6.10
C PHE A 296 14.47 -18.56 -5.92
N SER A 297 14.97 -18.50 -4.70
CA SER A 297 16.38 -18.77 -4.37
C SER A 297 16.64 -20.25 -4.06
N ARG A 298 15.58 -21.06 -3.94
CA ARG A 298 15.62 -22.46 -3.51
C ARG A 298 16.38 -22.63 -2.21
N LYS A 299 16.05 -21.79 -1.24
CA LYS A 299 16.64 -21.82 0.10
C LYS A 299 15.63 -21.33 1.14
N PRO A 300 15.66 -21.88 2.37
CA PRO A 300 14.90 -21.32 3.47
C PRO A 300 15.35 -19.88 3.75
N VAL A 301 14.45 -19.07 4.32
CA VAL A 301 14.76 -17.69 4.70
C VAL A 301 15.91 -17.67 5.70
N PHE A 302 16.96 -16.92 5.39
CA PHE A 302 18.08 -16.73 6.30
C PHE A 302 17.62 -15.95 7.54
N GLY A 303 17.86 -16.52 8.72
CA GLY A 303 17.59 -15.84 9.98
C GLY A 303 16.10 -15.59 10.24
N TYR A 304 15.25 -16.61 10.15
CA TYR A 304 13.81 -16.51 10.41
C TYR A 304 13.50 -15.78 11.72
N LEU A 305 14.10 -16.16 12.83
CA LEU A 305 13.82 -15.53 14.14
C LEU A 305 14.25 -14.05 14.20
N PRO A 306 15.45 -13.63 13.76
CA PRO A 306 15.80 -12.23 13.55
C PRO A 306 14.81 -11.49 12.64
N MET A 307 14.28 -12.12 11.60
CA MET A 307 13.29 -11.51 10.70
C MET A 307 11.95 -11.24 11.40
N VAL A 308 11.49 -12.14 12.29
CA VAL A 308 10.29 -11.94 13.12
C VAL A 308 10.52 -10.77 14.08
N TRP A 309 11.63 -10.77 14.82
CA TRP A 309 11.94 -9.67 15.74
C TRP A 309 12.14 -8.34 15.04
N ALA A 310 12.67 -8.34 13.81
CA ALA A 310 12.77 -7.13 13.00
C ALA A 310 11.38 -6.56 12.65
N LEU A 311 10.39 -7.39 12.30
CA LEU A 311 9.00 -6.94 12.07
C LEU A 311 8.42 -6.29 13.33
N ILE A 312 8.57 -6.94 14.48
CA ILE A 312 8.07 -6.44 15.77
C ILE A 312 8.77 -5.12 16.15
N ALA A 313 10.09 -5.05 16.00
CA ALA A 313 10.88 -3.87 16.34
C ALA A 313 10.52 -2.66 15.45
N ILE A 314 10.36 -2.87 14.13
CA ILE A 314 9.90 -1.82 13.20
C ILE A 314 8.53 -1.30 13.63
N GLY A 315 7.59 -2.21 13.93
CA GLY A 315 6.26 -1.83 14.38
C GLY A 315 6.29 -1.01 15.66
N ALA A 316 7.01 -1.46 16.68
CA ALA A 316 7.12 -0.76 17.96
C ALA A 316 7.81 0.62 17.86
N LEU A 317 8.93 0.68 17.12
CA LEU A 317 9.65 1.94 16.89
C LEU A 317 8.81 2.94 16.08
N GLY A 318 7.94 2.48 15.22
CA GLY A 318 7.05 3.34 14.43
C GLY A 318 6.21 4.31 15.25
N PHE A 319 5.91 3.99 16.51
CA PHE A 319 5.12 4.86 17.39
C PHE A 319 5.90 5.99 18.08
N VAL A 320 7.23 5.98 18.03
CA VAL A 320 8.06 6.92 18.81
C VAL A 320 8.88 7.88 17.94
N VAL A 321 8.59 7.96 16.64
CA VAL A 321 9.41 8.72 15.65
C VAL A 321 8.62 9.75 14.86
N TRP A 322 7.32 9.90 15.07
CA TRP A 322 6.40 10.65 14.20
C TRP A 322 6.78 12.09 13.88
N ALA A 323 7.45 12.82 14.82
CA ALA A 323 7.69 14.24 14.62
C ALA A 323 8.88 14.56 13.71
N HIS A 324 9.51 13.57 13.07
CA HIS A 324 10.40 13.85 11.93
C HIS A 324 9.63 14.42 10.71
N HIS A 325 8.32 14.28 10.67
CA HIS A 325 7.46 14.98 9.71
C HIS A 325 7.24 16.46 10.06
N MET A 326 7.77 16.94 11.18
CA MET A 326 7.45 18.24 11.78
C MET A 326 8.71 19.06 12.12
N TYR A 327 9.87 18.78 11.53
CA TYR A 327 11.11 19.50 11.88
C TYR A 327 11.06 21.00 11.60
N THR A 328 10.17 21.47 10.71
CA THR A 328 10.06 22.88 10.31
C THR A 328 8.96 23.66 11.01
N VAL A 329 8.21 23.04 11.96
CA VAL A 329 7.09 23.71 12.67
C VAL A 329 7.51 24.45 13.94
N GLY A 330 8.79 24.51 14.25
CA GLY A 330 9.30 25.20 15.45
C GLY A 330 9.63 24.28 16.63
N LEU A 331 9.89 23.00 16.41
CA LEU A 331 10.34 22.07 17.46
C LEU A 331 11.64 22.56 18.10
N SER A 332 11.76 22.39 19.43
CA SER A 332 13.00 22.68 20.17
C SER A 332 14.16 21.80 19.71
N LEU A 333 15.40 22.24 19.92
CA LEU A 333 16.58 21.43 19.58
C LEU A 333 16.60 20.07 20.27
N THR A 334 16.11 20.00 21.50
CA THR A 334 16.01 18.73 22.26
C THR A 334 15.04 17.78 21.59
N GLN A 335 13.86 18.27 21.18
CA GLN A 335 12.87 17.47 20.45
C GLN A 335 13.42 17.01 19.11
N GLN A 336 14.04 17.91 18.34
CA GLN A 336 14.67 17.55 17.06
C GLN A 336 15.74 16.47 17.25
N SER A 337 16.61 16.60 18.25
CA SER A 337 17.66 15.61 18.53
C SER A 337 17.10 14.24 18.90
N TYR A 338 16.05 14.21 19.72
CA TYR A 338 15.35 12.97 20.07
C TYR A 338 14.78 12.30 18.81
N PHE A 339 14.00 13.02 17.99
CA PHE A 339 13.34 12.44 16.82
C PHE A 339 14.35 12.05 15.71
N MET A 340 15.47 12.76 15.57
CA MET A 340 16.57 12.34 14.70
C MET A 340 17.12 10.98 15.11
N LEU A 341 17.51 10.84 16.39
CA LEU A 341 18.10 9.60 16.90
C LEU A 341 17.11 8.45 16.81
N ALA A 342 15.89 8.63 17.31
CA ALA A 342 14.85 7.60 17.29
C ALA A 342 14.53 7.14 15.87
N THR A 343 14.46 8.07 14.90
CA THR A 343 14.22 7.74 13.49
C THR A 343 15.36 6.92 12.89
N MET A 344 16.61 7.29 13.17
CA MET A 344 17.77 6.52 12.65
C MET A 344 17.81 5.09 13.20
N VAL A 345 17.36 4.85 14.42
CA VAL A 345 17.35 3.51 15.02
C VAL A 345 16.49 2.53 14.20
N ILE A 346 15.45 3.00 13.51
CA ILE A 346 14.61 2.14 12.64
C ILE A 346 15.41 1.53 11.48
N ALA A 347 16.49 2.16 11.06
CA ALA A 347 17.36 1.61 10.02
C ALA A 347 17.99 0.27 10.42
N VAL A 348 18.18 0.00 11.72
CA VAL A 348 18.79 -1.25 12.20
C VAL A 348 17.92 -2.47 11.92
N PRO A 349 16.67 -2.58 12.44
CA PRO A 349 15.83 -3.74 12.13
C PRO A 349 15.46 -3.81 10.63
N THR A 350 15.36 -2.69 9.94
CA THR A 350 15.14 -2.68 8.49
C THR A 350 16.35 -3.24 7.74
N GLY A 351 17.57 -2.88 8.18
CA GLY A 351 18.82 -3.44 7.67
C GLY A 351 18.91 -4.95 7.89
N VAL A 352 18.48 -5.46 9.05
CA VAL A 352 18.40 -6.91 9.31
C VAL A 352 17.55 -7.60 8.23
N LYS A 353 16.42 -7.02 7.82
CA LYS A 353 15.58 -7.59 6.77
C LYS A 353 16.27 -7.59 5.42
N VAL A 354 16.82 -6.45 5.01
CA VAL A 354 17.53 -6.32 3.72
C VAL A 354 18.69 -7.30 3.62
N PHE A 355 19.53 -7.37 4.66
CA PHE A 355 20.66 -8.30 4.67
C PHE A 355 20.23 -9.77 4.75
N SER A 356 19.14 -10.10 5.44
CA SER A 356 18.58 -11.46 5.45
C SER A 356 18.07 -11.88 4.08
N TRP A 357 17.43 -10.99 3.31
CA TRP A 357 17.03 -11.28 1.92
C TRP A 357 18.25 -11.50 1.01
N ILE A 358 19.27 -10.67 1.13
CA ILE A 358 20.54 -10.85 0.39
C ILE A 358 21.18 -12.18 0.77
N ALA A 359 21.26 -12.51 2.07
CA ALA A 359 21.84 -13.77 2.55
C ALA A 359 21.02 -15.01 2.14
N THR A 360 19.70 -14.87 2.00
CA THR A 360 18.84 -15.92 1.44
C THR A 360 19.19 -16.19 -0.01
N MET A 361 19.41 -15.16 -0.81
CA MET A 361 19.83 -15.29 -2.21
C MET A 361 21.28 -15.78 -2.37
N TRP A 362 22.16 -15.42 -1.44
CA TRP A 362 23.58 -15.77 -1.50
C TRP A 362 23.80 -17.27 -1.48
N GLY A 363 24.46 -17.80 -2.52
CA GLY A 363 24.69 -19.23 -2.68
C GLY A 363 23.43 -20.05 -2.98
N GLY A 364 22.30 -19.40 -3.28
CA GLY A 364 21.06 -20.04 -3.73
C GLY A 364 21.06 -20.31 -5.23
N SER A 365 20.17 -21.21 -5.67
CA SER A 365 19.89 -21.48 -7.10
C SER A 365 18.77 -20.57 -7.57
N ILE A 366 19.12 -19.32 -7.92
CA ILE A 366 18.15 -18.28 -8.21
C ILE A 366 17.44 -18.53 -9.55
N GLU A 367 16.11 -18.57 -9.51
CA GLU A 367 15.25 -18.61 -10.69
C GLU A 367 14.60 -17.25 -10.92
N PHE A 368 14.96 -16.57 -12.01
CA PHE A 368 14.36 -15.28 -12.39
C PHE A 368 12.98 -15.46 -13.06
N LYS A 369 12.03 -16.05 -12.32
CA LYS A 369 10.61 -16.02 -12.63
C LYS A 369 10.03 -14.63 -12.35
N THR A 370 8.87 -14.35 -12.95
CA THR A 370 8.23 -13.02 -12.81
C THR A 370 8.14 -12.55 -11.34
N PRO A 371 7.65 -13.34 -10.36
CA PRO A 371 7.61 -12.86 -8.97
C PRO A 371 8.99 -12.50 -8.42
N MET A 372 10.03 -13.27 -8.76
CA MET A 372 11.39 -13.00 -8.30
C MET A 372 11.97 -11.70 -8.87
N LEU A 373 11.65 -11.36 -10.12
CA LEU A 373 12.06 -10.07 -10.68
C LEU A 373 11.46 -8.91 -9.90
N TRP A 374 10.18 -8.98 -9.53
CA TRP A 374 9.52 -7.97 -8.71
C TRP A 374 10.12 -7.89 -7.30
N ALA A 375 10.46 -9.04 -6.69
CA ALA A 375 11.12 -9.06 -5.39
C ALA A 375 12.54 -8.49 -5.45
N PHE A 376 13.30 -8.79 -6.49
CA PHE A 376 14.62 -8.22 -6.72
C PHE A 376 14.56 -6.71 -6.97
N GLY A 377 13.62 -6.27 -7.81
CA GLY A 377 13.34 -4.84 -8.02
C GLY A 377 12.95 -4.14 -6.72
N PHE A 378 12.04 -4.74 -5.94
CA PHE A 378 11.68 -4.25 -4.61
C PHE A 378 12.92 -4.05 -3.73
N LEU A 379 13.76 -5.07 -3.59
CA LEU A 379 14.94 -5.02 -2.73
C LEU A 379 15.87 -3.85 -3.09
N PHE A 380 16.13 -3.68 -4.38
CA PHE A 380 16.96 -2.57 -4.86
C PHE A 380 16.32 -1.21 -4.58
N LEU A 381 15.07 -1.03 -5.02
CA LEU A 381 14.38 0.26 -4.96
C LEU A 381 14.05 0.68 -3.52
N PHE A 382 13.58 -0.28 -2.71
CA PHE A 382 13.31 -0.02 -1.30
C PHE A 382 14.60 0.35 -0.54
N THR A 383 15.73 -0.26 -0.87
CA THR A 383 17.03 0.09 -0.25
C THR A 383 17.44 1.52 -0.61
N VAL A 384 17.32 1.92 -1.88
CA VAL A 384 17.56 3.31 -2.31
C VAL A 384 16.65 4.28 -1.56
N GLY A 385 15.35 3.98 -1.49
CA GLY A 385 14.38 4.80 -0.76
C GLY A 385 14.68 4.89 0.74
N GLY A 386 15.09 3.79 1.37
CA GLY A 386 15.46 3.76 2.78
C GLY A 386 16.69 4.62 3.09
N VAL A 387 17.71 4.58 2.22
CA VAL A 387 18.91 5.44 2.36
C VAL A 387 18.55 6.92 2.25
N THR A 388 17.68 7.32 1.32
CA THR A 388 17.21 8.71 1.23
C THR A 388 16.38 9.13 2.44
N GLY A 389 15.71 8.17 3.10
CA GLY A 389 15.03 8.39 4.39
C GLY A 389 16.00 8.71 5.52
N ILE A 390 17.15 8.05 5.57
CA ILE A 390 18.21 8.37 6.55
C ILE A 390 18.71 9.81 6.35
N VAL A 391 18.85 10.26 5.11
CA VAL A 391 19.19 11.66 4.81
C VAL A 391 18.14 12.61 5.39
N LEU A 392 16.85 12.35 5.15
CA LEU A 392 15.74 13.17 5.65
C LEU A 392 15.54 13.07 7.17
N SER A 393 16.03 12.01 7.82
CA SER A 393 15.96 11.89 9.28
C SER A 393 16.74 12.96 10.02
N GLN A 394 17.70 13.60 9.33
CA GLN A 394 18.56 14.66 9.88
C GLN A 394 17.84 16.01 9.81
N ALA A 395 17.41 16.56 10.94
CA ALA A 395 16.65 17.81 11.02
C ALA A 395 17.36 18.99 10.31
N GLY A 396 18.69 19.07 10.41
CA GLY A 396 19.47 20.12 9.74
C GLY A 396 19.40 20.03 8.22
N ILE A 397 19.36 18.82 7.68
CA ILE A 397 19.23 18.58 6.23
C ILE A 397 17.76 18.72 5.80
N ASP A 398 16.83 18.20 6.59
CA ASP A 398 15.40 18.28 6.28
C ASP A 398 14.89 19.72 6.21
N ARG A 399 15.47 20.66 6.95
CA ARG A 399 15.14 22.10 6.83
C ARG A 399 15.27 22.63 5.40
N VAL A 400 16.15 22.04 4.59
CA VAL A 400 16.35 22.44 3.19
C VAL A 400 15.50 21.60 2.25
N TYR A 401 15.23 20.33 2.60
CA TYR A 401 14.51 19.40 1.76
C TYR A 401 13.02 19.24 2.08
N HIS A 402 12.59 19.69 3.27
CA HIS A 402 11.19 19.67 3.66
C HIS A 402 10.30 20.35 2.61
N ASP A 403 9.20 19.72 2.24
CA ASP A 403 8.28 20.18 1.20
C ASP A 403 8.93 20.46 -0.18
N THR A 404 10.05 19.81 -0.51
CA THR A 404 10.63 19.77 -1.86
C THR A 404 10.35 18.42 -2.54
N TYR A 405 10.69 18.33 -3.83
CA TYR A 405 10.61 17.08 -4.59
C TYR A 405 11.58 15.98 -4.12
N TYR A 406 12.57 16.29 -3.27
CA TYR A 406 13.39 15.25 -2.63
C TYR A 406 12.57 14.36 -1.71
N VAL A 407 11.68 14.96 -0.92
CA VAL A 407 10.74 14.21 -0.06
C VAL A 407 9.78 13.38 -0.91
N VAL A 408 9.30 13.94 -2.03
CA VAL A 408 8.42 13.22 -2.97
C VAL A 408 9.13 12.01 -3.57
N ALA A 409 10.37 12.16 -4.00
CA ALA A 409 11.18 11.06 -4.48
C ALA A 409 11.35 9.97 -3.42
N HIS A 410 11.73 10.35 -2.19
CA HIS A 410 11.93 9.44 -1.07
C HIS A 410 10.69 8.57 -0.83
N PHE A 411 9.54 9.18 -0.52
CA PHE A 411 8.38 8.38 -0.13
C PHE A 411 7.81 7.57 -1.30
N HIS A 412 7.96 7.99 -2.55
CA HIS A 412 7.59 7.16 -3.69
C HIS A 412 8.53 5.96 -3.86
N TYR A 413 9.82 6.08 -3.57
CA TYR A 413 10.74 4.94 -3.61
C TYR A 413 10.39 3.86 -2.58
N VAL A 414 9.96 4.25 -1.36
CA VAL A 414 9.57 3.26 -0.34
C VAL A 414 8.12 2.79 -0.49
N MET A 415 7.21 3.61 -1.01
CA MET A 415 5.79 3.28 -1.14
C MET A 415 5.43 2.82 -2.56
N SER A 416 5.63 3.63 -3.59
CA SER A 416 5.26 3.28 -4.97
C SER A 416 6.20 2.24 -5.58
N LEU A 417 7.51 2.34 -5.35
CA LEU A 417 8.49 1.36 -5.81
C LEU A 417 8.78 0.26 -4.76
N GLY A 418 8.40 0.49 -3.50
CA GLY A 418 8.41 -0.50 -2.44
C GLY A 418 7.08 -1.28 -2.41
N ALA A 419 6.05 -0.74 -1.75
CA ALA A 419 4.81 -1.48 -1.50
C ALA A 419 4.10 -1.95 -2.79
N VAL A 420 4.06 -1.14 -3.86
CA VAL A 420 3.43 -1.54 -5.11
C VAL A 420 4.22 -2.65 -5.82
N PHE A 421 5.57 -2.62 -5.78
CA PHE A 421 6.37 -3.74 -6.28
C PHE A 421 6.15 -5.02 -5.48
N ALA A 422 5.98 -4.91 -4.16
CA ALA A 422 5.60 -6.05 -3.32
C ALA A 422 4.18 -6.55 -3.64
N ILE A 423 3.23 -5.66 -3.95
CA ILE A 423 1.88 -6.05 -4.44
C ILE A 423 2.01 -6.84 -5.74
N PHE A 424 2.77 -6.37 -6.72
CA PHE A 424 2.95 -7.10 -7.97
C PHE A 424 3.68 -8.43 -7.77
N ALA A 425 4.71 -8.47 -6.91
CA ALA A 425 5.34 -9.74 -6.53
C ALA A 425 4.31 -10.72 -5.96
N GLY A 426 3.45 -10.27 -5.05
CA GLY A 426 2.37 -11.05 -4.47
C GLY A 426 1.30 -11.46 -5.49
N VAL A 427 0.86 -10.54 -6.35
CA VAL A 427 -0.10 -10.85 -7.42
C VAL A 427 0.44 -11.96 -8.30
N TYR A 428 1.65 -11.84 -8.84
CA TYR A 428 2.22 -12.87 -9.72
C TYR A 428 2.51 -14.18 -8.98
N PHE A 429 2.93 -14.12 -7.71
CA PHE A 429 3.20 -15.32 -6.92
C PHE A 429 1.94 -16.09 -6.56
N TYR A 430 0.90 -15.39 -6.10
CA TYR A 430 -0.35 -16.01 -5.68
C TYR A 430 -1.42 -16.09 -6.79
N PHE A 431 -1.15 -15.57 -8.00
CA PHE A 431 -2.11 -15.61 -9.11
C PHE A 431 -2.64 -17.02 -9.41
N PRO A 432 -1.76 -18.04 -9.55
CA PRO A 432 -2.24 -19.41 -9.76
C PRO A 432 -3.07 -19.94 -8.58
N LYS A 433 -2.74 -19.57 -7.34
CA LYS A 433 -3.48 -19.97 -6.15
C LYS A 433 -4.87 -19.33 -6.11
N ILE A 434 -4.98 -18.05 -6.48
CA ILE A 434 -6.24 -17.29 -6.45
C ILE A 434 -7.16 -17.69 -7.61
N THR A 435 -6.62 -17.89 -8.81
CA THR A 435 -7.40 -18.02 -10.04
C THR A 435 -7.43 -19.44 -10.63
N GLY A 436 -6.55 -20.32 -10.20
CA GLY A 436 -6.33 -21.63 -10.82
C GLY A 436 -5.71 -21.56 -12.22
N ARG A 437 -5.14 -20.41 -12.60
CA ARG A 437 -4.56 -20.19 -13.94
C ARG A 437 -3.18 -19.56 -13.89
N MET A 438 -2.32 -19.96 -14.82
CA MET A 438 -0.97 -19.40 -14.97
C MET A 438 -0.95 -18.37 -16.09
N TYR A 439 -0.33 -17.23 -15.82
CA TYR A 439 -0.10 -16.15 -16.78
C TYR A 439 1.07 -16.46 -17.73
N PRO A 440 1.14 -15.82 -18.91
CA PRO A 440 2.31 -15.94 -19.79
C PRO A 440 3.54 -15.29 -19.14
N GLU A 441 4.55 -16.10 -18.88
CA GLU A 441 5.77 -15.68 -18.17
C GLU A 441 6.50 -14.52 -18.87
N TRP A 442 6.56 -14.53 -20.21
CA TRP A 442 7.18 -13.45 -20.97
C TRP A 442 6.47 -12.10 -20.77
N ALA A 443 5.13 -12.13 -20.67
CA ALA A 443 4.34 -10.91 -20.49
C ALA A 443 4.54 -10.34 -19.07
N GLY A 444 4.61 -11.20 -18.04
CA GLY A 444 4.94 -10.79 -16.67
C GLY A 444 6.33 -10.17 -16.57
N LYS A 445 7.33 -10.75 -17.24
CA LYS A 445 8.69 -10.19 -17.31
C LYS A 445 8.74 -8.86 -18.05
N LEU A 446 8.02 -8.74 -19.18
CA LEU A 446 7.93 -7.48 -19.92
C LEU A 446 7.28 -6.38 -19.05
N HIS A 447 6.17 -6.72 -18.37
CA HIS A 447 5.53 -5.81 -17.41
C HIS A 447 6.51 -5.29 -16.36
N PHE A 448 7.30 -6.19 -15.75
CA PHE A 448 8.31 -5.81 -14.77
C PHE A 448 9.32 -4.80 -15.35
N TRP A 449 9.93 -5.12 -16.48
CA TRP A 449 10.99 -4.26 -17.03
C TRP A 449 10.48 -2.88 -17.46
N VAL A 450 9.31 -2.83 -18.09
CA VAL A 450 8.72 -1.54 -18.50
C VAL A 450 8.36 -0.71 -17.27
N MET A 451 7.76 -1.33 -16.25
CA MET A 451 7.44 -0.65 -15.00
C MET A 451 8.70 -0.20 -14.24
N PHE A 452 9.70 -1.05 -14.13
CA PHE A 452 10.95 -0.74 -13.44
C PHE A 452 11.67 0.46 -14.08
N ILE A 453 11.77 0.49 -15.40
CA ILE A 453 12.37 1.61 -16.13
C ILE A 453 11.52 2.87 -15.97
N GLY A 454 10.22 2.78 -16.23
CA GLY A 454 9.31 3.93 -16.16
C GLY A 454 9.26 4.54 -14.76
N ALA A 455 9.14 3.73 -13.71
CA ALA A 455 9.08 4.21 -12.33
C ALA A 455 10.39 4.88 -11.88
N ASN A 456 11.55 4.31 -12.23
CA ASN A 456 12.83 4.96 -11.95
C ASN A 456 12.97 6.28 -12.71
N LEU A 457 12.59 6.31 -13.98
CA LEU A 457 12.63 7.54 -14.78
C LEU A 457 11.65 8.60 -14.25
N THR A 458 10.56 8.19 -13.60
CA THR A 458 9.63 9.11 -12.93
C THR A 458 10.23 9.71 -11.67
N PHE A 459 10.71 8.87 -10.74
CA PHE A 459 11.01 9.32 -9.38
C PHE A 459 12.49 9.61 -9.11
N PHE A 460 13.43 8.99 -9.82
CA PHE A 460 14.85 9.29 -9.62
C PHE A 460 15.21 10.74 -9.94
N PRO A 461 14.76 11.34 -11.06
CA PRO A 461 14.98 12.76 -11.36
C PRO A 461 14.44 13.71 -10.30
N GLN A 462 13.40 13.34 -9.56
CA GLN A 462 12.81 14.17 -8.52
C GLN A 462 13.75 14.41 -7.32
N HIS A 463 14.75 13.55 -7.10
CA HIS A 463 15.81 13.83 -6.13
C HIS A 463 16.64 15.06 -6.55
N PHE A 464 16.93 15.20 -7.84
CA PHE A 464 17.66 16.35 -8.36
C PHE A 464 16.82 17.62 -8.33
N LEU A 465 15.51 17.53 -8.66
CA LEU A 465 14.58 18.66 -8.50
C LEU A 465 14.57 19.17 -7.06
N GLY A 466 14.42 18.27 -6.09
CA GLY A 466 14.43 18.65 -4.68
C GLY A 466 15.77 19.20 -4.21
N ARG A 467 16.90 18.63 -4.68
CA ARG A 467 18.24 19.16 -4.40
C ARG A 467 18.45 20.56 -4.98
N GLN A 468 17.84 20.87 -6.11
CA GLN A 468 17.84 22.20 -6.71
C GLN A 468 16.87 23.17 -6.02
N GLY A 469 16.06 22.70 -5.06
CA GLY A 469 15.13 23.51 -4.28
C GLY A 469 13.73 23.62 -4.88
N MET A 470 13.35 22.77 -5.86
CA MET A 470 11.98 22.79 -6.38
C MET A 470 10.97 22.37 -5.28
N PRO A 471 10.04 23.24 -4.89
CA PRO A 471 9.01 22.90 -3.91
C PRO A 471 8.00 21.94 -4.52
N ARG A 472 7.40 21.09 -3.68
CA ARG A 472 6.31 20.21 -4.09
C ARG A 472 4.96 20.95 -4.05
N ARG A 473 3.94 20.39 -4.70
CA ARG A 473 2.55 20.89 -4.71
C ARG A 473 2.33 22.20 -5.49
N TYR A 474 3.24 22.58 -6.36
CA TYR A 474 3.09 23.73 -7.24
C TYR A 474 2.66 23.28 -8.64
N ILE A 475 1.69 24.01 -9.23
CA ILE A 475 1.16 23.72 -10.56
C ILE A 475 2.13 24.10 -11.68
N ASP A 476 3.04 25.03 -11.42
CA ASP A 476 4.01 25.58 -12.37
C ASP A 476 5.39 25.75 -11.71
N TYR A 477 6.43 25.91 -12.52
CA TYR A 477 7.81 26.01 -12.06
C TYR A 477 8.69 26.82 -13.04
N PRO A 478 9.79 27.44 -12.56
CA PRO A 478 10.76 28.13 -13.42
C PRO A 478 11.51 27.19 -14.38
N GLU A 479 11.92 27.70 -15.54
CA GLU A 479 12.66 26.99 -16.60
C GLU A 479 13.82 26.12 -16.08
N ALA A 480 14.48 26.55 -15.01
CA ALA A 480 15.60 25.83 -14.39
C ALA A 480 15.29 24.37 -14.00
N PHE A 481 14.00 24.05 -13.80
CA PHE A 481 13.55 22.70 -13.42
C PHE A 481 12.99 21.89 -14.60
N ALA A 482 12.93 22.44 -15.82
CA ALA A 482 12.28 21.84 -16.99
C ALA A 482 12.87 20.46 -17.35
N PHE A 483 14.19 20.34 -17.42
CA PHE A 483 14.87 19.11 -17.82
C PHE A 483 14.44 17.90 -17.01
N TRP A 484 14.47 17.99 -15.68
CA TRP A 484 14.12 16.85 -14.82
C TRP A 484 12.63 16.58 -14.77
N ASN A 485 11.78 17.61 -14.87
CA ASN A 485 10.32 17.44 -14.96
C ASN A 485 9.92 16.74 -16.25
N TYR A 486 10.53 17.10 -17.38
CA TYR A 486 10.28 16.44 -18.66
C TYR A 486 10.54 14.93 -18.57
N TRP A 487 11.72 14.51 -18.11
CA TRP A 487 12.05 13.09 -17.98
C TRP A 487 11.18 12.37 -16.95
N SER A 488 10.85 13.03 -15.85
CA SER A 488 9.91 12.48 -14.86
C SER A 488 8.53 12.23 -15.45
N SER A 489 8.05 13.09 -16.34
CA SER A 489 6.75 12.93 -17.02
C SER A 489 6.80 11.81 -18.06
N ILE A 490 7.86 11.69 -18.85
CA ILE A 490 8.05 10.55 -19.77
C ILE A 490 8.04 9.23 -19.00
N GLY A 491 8.74 9.17 -17.86
CA GLY A 491 8.73 7.98 -16.98
C GLY A 491 7.33 7.62 -16.50
N ALA A 492 6.53 8.62 -16.12
CA ALA A 492 5.16 8.40 -15.66
C ALA A 492 4.26 7.82 -16.78
N PHE A 493 4.40 8.28 -18.00
CA PHE A 493 3.64 7.73 -19.14
C PHE A 493 4.04 6.30 -19.46
N ILE A 494 5.34 5.97 -19.39
CA ILE A 494 5.83 4.59 -19.53
C ILE A 494 5.26 3.71 -18.42
N SER A 495 5.28 4.16 -17.17
CA SER A 495 4.73 3.43 -16.02
C SER A 495 3.23 3.22 -16.17
N PHE A 496 2.49 4.21 -16.64
CA PHE A 496 1.05 4.10 -16.89
C PHE A 496 0.75 3.09 -18.01
N ALA A 497 1.48 3.12 -19.11
CA ALA A 497 1.34 2.13 -20.16
C ALA A 497 1.60 0.70 -19.66
N SER A 498 2.61 0.53 -18.80
CA SER A 498 2.91 -0.74 -18.13
C SER A 498 1.75 -1.19 -17.21
N PHE A 499 1.16 -0.26 -16.46
CA PHE A 499 0.02 -0.54 -15.59
C PHE A 499 -1.22 -0.97 -16.40
N VAL A 500 -1.51 -0.33 -17.52
CA VAL A 500 -2.58 -0.75 -18.44
C VAL A 500 -2.29 -2.13 -19.02
N PHE A 501 -1.04 -2.38 -19.41
CA PHE A 501 -0.61 -3.70 -19.92
C PHE A 501 -0.82 -4.81 -18.88
N PHE A 502 -0.60 -4.53 -17.59
CA PHE A 502 -0.90 -5.48 -16.52
C PHE A 502 -2.37 -5.91 -16.50
N PHE A 503 -3.33 -5.00 -16.67
CA PHE A 503 -4.74 -5.38 -16.78
C PHE A 503 -4.96 -6.28 -18.00
N GLY A 504 -4.30 -6.00 -19.11
CA GLY A 504 -4.32 -6.88 -20.30
C GLY A 504 -3.84 -8.30 -19.98
N ILE A 505 -2.76 -8.44 -19.19
CA ILE A 505 -2.27 -9.75 -18.73
C ILE A 505 -3.31 -10.44 -17.85
N VAL A 506 -3.90 -9.73 -16.89
CA VAL A 506 -4.92 -10.28 -16.00
C VAL A 506 -6.12 -10.79 -16.79
N PHE A 507 -6.70 -9.96 -17.67
CA PHE A 507 -7.84 -10.36 -18.50
C PHE A 507 -7.51 -11.54 -19.41
N TYR A 508 -6.39 -11.49 -20.12
CA TYR A 508 -5.95 -12.62 -20.95
C TYR A 508 -5.85 -13.91 -20.13
N THR A 509 -5.23 -13.84 -18.95
CA THR A 509 -5.01 -15.02 -18.11
C THR A 509 -6.31 -15.59 -17.57
N LEU A 510 -7.25 -14.76 -17.14
CA LEU A 510 -8.56 -15.20 -16.64
C LEU A 510 -9.37 -15.96 -17.71
N PHE A 511 -9.24 -15.59 -18.98
CA PHE A 511 -9.99 -16.23 -20.07
C PHE A 511 -9.21 -17.31 -20.82
N ARG A 512 -7.89 -17.17 -20.98
CA ARG A 512 -7.04 -17.98 -21.86
C ARG A 512 -5.81 -18.58 -21.17
N GLY A 513 -5.51 -18.23 -19.90
CA GLY A 513 -4.37 -18.77 -19.19
C GLY A 513 -4.43 -20.27 -19.00
N ALA A 514 -3.27 -20.91 -18.98
CA ALA A 514 -3.16 -22.35 -18.73
C ALA A 514 -3.75 -22.71 -17.35
N ARG A 515 -4.56 -23.75 -17.26
CA ARG A 515 -5.09 -24.25 -15.99
C ARG A 515 -3.95 -24.86 -15.17
N VAL A 516 -3.96 -24.57 -13.88
CA VAL A 516 -3.04 -25.17 -12.89
C VAL A 516 -3.73 -26.40 -12.32
N THR A 517 -3.08 -27.55 -12.45
CA THR A 517 -3.60 -28.83 -11.95
C THR A 517 -2.92 -29.31 -10.67
N GLU A 518 -1.79 -28.71 -10.34
CA GLU A 518 -1.01 -29.03 -9.16
C GLU A 518 -1.32 -28.06 -8.00
N ASN A 519 -1.22 -28.55 -6.77
CA ASN A 519 -1.39 -27.71 -5.58
C ASN A 519 -0.28 -26.65 -5.49
N ASN A 520 0.95 -27.01 -5.85
CA ASN A 520 2.12 -26.14 -5.86
C ASN A 520 2.72 -26.04 -7.30
N PRO A 521 2.45 -24.96 -8.02
CA PRO A 521 2.98 -24.76 -9.39
C PRO A 521 4.42 -24.24 -9.42
N TRP A 522 5.08 -24.03 -8.28
CA TRP A 522 6.41 -23.44 -8.20
C TRP A 522 7.51 -24.50 -8.02
N ASN A 523 7.86 -24.81 -6.78
CA ASN A 523 8.85 -25.80 -6.40
C ASN A 523 8.69 -26.17 -4.92
N GLU A 524 9.52 -27.10 -4.44
CA GLU A 524 9.51 -27.61 -3.06
C GLU A 524 9.81 -26.55 -1.98
N PHE A 525 10.36 -25.39 -2.34
CA PHE A 525 10.63 -24.27 -1.43
C PHE A 525 9.47 -23.28 -1.30
N ALA A 526 8.40 -23.45 -2.06
CA ALA A 526 7.08 -22.91 -1.74
C ALA A 526 6.40 -23.93 -0.79
N ASP A 527 6.82 -23.91 0.46
CA ASP A 527 6.62 -24.99 1.42
C ASP A 527 5.57 -24.70 2.51
N THR A 528 4.93 -23.54 2.45
CA THR A 528 3.87 -23.13 3.39
C THR A 528 2.52 -23.79 3.05
N LEU A 529 1.61 -23.85 4.06
CA LEU A 529 0.37 -24.62 3.99
C LEU A 529 -0.56 -24.24 2.82
N GLU A 530 -0.53 -23.00 2.35
CA GLU A 530 -1.33 -22.59 1.19
C GLU A 530 -0.97 -23.37 -0.08
N TRP A 531 0.23 -23.93 -0.17
CA TRP A 531 0.67 -24.72 -1.32
C TRP A 531 0.35 -26.22 -1.20
N THR A 532 -0.25 -26.64 -0.08
CA THR A 532 -0.71 -28.03 0.09
C THR A 532 -2.15 -28.26 -0.40
N VAL A 533 -2.90 -27.17 -0.60
CA VAL A 533 -4.31 -27.22 -1.06
C VAL A 533 -4.41 -26.91 -2.56
N PRO A 534 -5.52 -27.29 -3.25
CA PRO A 534 -5.71 -27.05 -4.68
C PRO A 534 -5.63 -25.58 -5.09
N CYS A 535 -5.47 -25.35 -6.39
CA CYS A 535 -5.47 -24.04 -7.04
C CYS A 535 -6.69 -23.91 -7.98
N PRO A 536 -7.76 -23.15 -7.62
CA PRO A 536 -7.97 -22.40 -6.37
C PRO A 536 -8.32 -23.30 -5.19
N PRO A 537 -8.19 -22.81 -3.92
CA PRO A 537 -8.60 -23.55 -2.75
C PRO A 537 -10.12 -23.74 -2.70
N PRO A 538 -10.60 -24.89 -2.20
CA PRO A 538 -12.05 -25.15 -2.06
C PRO A 538 -12.71 -24.19 -1.06
N GLU A 539 -14.05 -24.17 -1.01
CA GLU A 539 -14.80 -23.28 -0.11
C GLU A 539 -14.41 -23.48 1.35
N HIS A 540 -14.40 -24.72 1.81
CA HIS A 540 -13.84 -25.11 3.11
C HIS A 540 -12.39 -25.53 2.86
N THR A 541 -11.45 -24.63 3.09
CA THR A 541 -10.03 -24.76 2.72
C THR A 541 -9.41 -26.08 3.22
N PHE A 542 -9.72 -26.46 4.46
CA PHE A 542 -9.25 -27.69 5.09
C PHE A 542 -10.45 -28.51 5.54
N GLU A 543 -10.75 -29.62 4.89
CA GLU A 543 -11.78 -30.58 5.33
C GLU A 543 -11.41 -31.21 6.67
N THR A 544 -10.12 -31.44 6.88
CA THR A 544 -9.51 -31.82 8.15
C THR A 544 -8.43 -30.82 8.50
N LEU A 545 -8.35 -30.42 9.78
CA LEU A 545 -7.29 -29.48 10.21
C LEU A 545 -5.90 -30.08 9.91
N PRO A 546 -4.97 -29.28 9.36
CA PRO A 546 -3.62 -29.73 9.09
C PRO A 546 -2.95 -30.28 10.35
N LYS A 547 -2.28 -31.44 10.21
CA LYS A 547 -1.52 -32.05 11.30
C LYS A 547 -0.12 -31.47 11.33
N GLN A 548 0.57 -31.66 12.45
CA GLN A 548 1.94 -31.20 12.63
C GLN A 548 2.88 -31.69 11.52
N GLU A 549 2.65 -32.93 11.04
CA GLU A 549 3.43 -33.54 9.95
C GLU A 549 3.30 -32.80 8.60
N ASP A 550 2.18 -32.09 8.39
CA ASP A 550 1.89 -31.41 7.13
C ASP A 550 2.67 -30.08 6.98
N TRP A 551 3.03 -29.44 8.10
CA TRP A 551 3.70 -28.15 8.10
C TRP A 551 5.06 -28.13 8.81
N ASP A 552 5.43 -29.15 9.61
CA ASP A 552 6.73 -29.24 10.30
C ASP A 552 7.86 -29.56 9.31
N LYS A 553 7.56 -30.20 8.18
CA LYS A 553 8.52 -30.48 7.10
C LYS A 553 9.02 -29.22 6.42
N SER A 554 8.24 -28.17 6.41
CA SER A 554 8.56 -26.88 5.79
C SER A 554 9.69 -26.12 6.52
N HIS A 555 9.97 -26.46 7.78
CA HIS A 555 10.93 -25.75 8.64
C HIS A 555 12.12 -26.63 9.07
N ALA A 556 12.22 -27.83 8.50
CA ALA A 556 13.27 -28.80 8.84
C ALA A 556 14.60 -28.57 8.10
N HIS A 557 14.78 -27.41 7.45
CA HIS A 557 16.00 -27.10 6.69
C HIS A 557 16.69 -25.83 7.16
#